data_3932c470236df576006e883191788b60
#
_entry.id   3932c470236df576006e883191788b60
#
_cell.length_a   1.000
_cell.length_b   1.000
_cell.length_c   1.000
_cell.angle_alpha   90.00
_cell.angle_beta   90.00
_cell.angle_gamma   90.00
#
_symmetry.space_group_name_H-M   'P 1'
#
loop_
_entity.id
_entity.type
_entity.pdbx_description
1 polymer ?
#
loop_
_entity_poly.entity_id
_entity_poly.type
_entity_poly.pdbx_seq_one_letter_code
_entity_poly.pdbx_strand_id
1 'polypeptide(L)'
;MGTAGESSREWVDAVLVLLGGLMAGFEAHYGYAPDENEVVRRSVALDEATSAGLVGLGAPGELVGFYAVVGEVSLPDVGSGWFIDSAEDVVAFARDGVRPAGVSGALDGGIVVFGTDGGGGLLAIAGVDGRVYRLREGAFVKTMYEVETAGLEVLAADFPGFLRYLLDQVHAAAAPLPPTA
;
A
#
# COMPACT_ATOMS: atom_id res chain seq x y z
N MET A 1 8.86 -0.45 22.97
CA MET A 1 8.42 0.05 21.64
C MET A 1 9.31 -0.61 20.62
N GLY A 2 8.75 -1.51 19.78
CA GLY A 2 9.47 -2.14 18.67
C GLY A 2 9.88 -1.10 17.62
N THR A 3 10.95 -1.40 16.87
CA THR A 3 11.35 -0.54 15.74
C THR A 3 10.34 -0.68 14.59
N ALA A 4 10.27 0.31 13.68
CA ALA A 4 9.40 0.25 12.51
C ALA A 4 9.62 -1.02 11.68
N GLY A 5 10.87 -1.49 11.55
CA GLY A 5 11.18 -2.73 10.85
C GLY A 5 10.74 -4.00 11.58
N GLU A 6 10.67 -4.00 12.92
CA GLU A 6 10.17 -5.13 13.71
C GLU A 6 8.65 -5.29 13.51
N SER A 7 7.89 -4.21 13.59
CA SER A 7 6.46 -4.18 13.30
C SER A 7 6.15 -4.61 11.86
N SER A 8 6.99 -4.25 10.89
CA SER A 8 6.81 -4.67 9.48
C SER A 8 7.05 -6.16 9.28
N ARG A 9 8.02 -6.77 10.00
CA ARG A 9 8.24 -8.22 9.95
C ARG A 9 7.07 -9.00 10.52
N GLU A 10 6.57 -8.58 11.67
CA GLU A 10 5.38 -9.19 12.31
C GLU A 10 4.16 -9.10 11.40
N TRP A 11 3.97 -7.93 10.73
CA TRP A 11 2.90 -7.76 9.77
C TRP A 11 3.02 -8.72 8.58
N VAL A 12 4.21 -8.86 7.99
CA VAL A 12 4.46 -9.79 6.88
C VAL A 12 4.16 -11.24 7.29
N ASP A 13 4.62 -11.65 8.48
CA ASP A 13 4.36 -13.00 9.00
C ASP A 13 2.86 -13.27 9.14
N ALA A 14 2.12 -12.31 9.69
CA ALA A 14 0.67 -12.42 9.86
C ALA A 14 -0.07 -12.48 8.51
N VAL A 15 0.28 -11.63 7.55
CA VAL A 15 -0.31 -11.63 6.20
C VAL A 15 -0.06 -12.96 5.50
N LEU A 16 1.18 -13.47 5.51
CA LEU A 16 1.53 -14.71 4.82
C LEU A 16 0.76 -15.93 5.39
N VAL A 17 0.52 -15.97 6.71
CA VAL A 17 -0.30 -17.01 7.33
C VAL A 17 -1.75 -16.94 6.83
N LEU A 18 -2.34 -15.75 6.78
CA LEU A 18 -3.71 -15.55 6.31
C LEU A 18 -3.86 -15.86 4.81
N LEU A 19 -2.90 -15.42 4.00
CA LEU A 19 -2.87 -15.74 2.56
C LEU A 19 -2.79 -17.24 2.32
N GLY A 20 -1.99 -17.97 3.09
CA GLY A 20 -1.95 -19.44 3.01
C GLY A 20 -3.33 -20.07 3.21
N GLY A 21 -4.11 -19.56 4.17
CA GLY A 21 -5.49 -20.00 4.40
C GLY A 21 -6.44 -19.64 3.26
N LEU A 22 -6.37 -18.39 2.78
CA LEU A 22 -7.17 -17.89 1.66
C LEU A 22 -6.93 -18.73 0.40
N MET A 23 -5.67 -18.92 0.02
CA MET A 23 -5.29 -19.64 -1.20
C MET A 23 -5.72 -21.10 -1.15
N ALA A 24 -5.58 -21.77 0.00
CA ALA A 24 -5.96 -23.19 0.15
C ALA A 24 -7.45 -23.45 -0.09
N GLY A 25 -8.33 -22.50 0.20
CA GLY A 25 -9.78 -22.60 0.05
C GLY A 25 -10.35 -21.90 -1.18
N PHE A 26 -9.57 -21.11 -1.87
CA PHE A 26 -10.04 -20.13 -2.86
C PHE A 26 -10.81 -20.79 -4.01
N GLU A 27 -10.20 -21.73 -4.72
CA GLU A 27 -10.81 -22.38 -5.89
C GLU A 27 -12.09 -23.15 -5.51
N ALA A 28 -12.08 -23.84 -4.36
CA ALA A 28 -13.25 -24.55 -3.88
C ALA A 28 -14.41 -23.59 -3.58
N HIS A 29 -14.10 -22.35 -3.19
CA HIS A 29 -15.10 -21.35 -2.82
C HIS A 29 -15.60 -20.54 -4.02
N TYR A 30 -14.66 -20.01 -4.86
CA TYR A 30 -14.99 -19.11 -5.96
C TYR A 30 -15.19 -19.81 -7.32
N GLY A 31 -14.77 -21.10 -7.45
CA GLY A 31 -14.90 -21.90 -8.67
C GLY A 31 -13.86 -21.58 -9.74
N TYR A 32 -12.85 -20.80 -9.43
CA TYR A 32 -11.70 -20.51 -10.31
C TYR A 32 -10.42 -20.39 -9.46
N ALA A 33 -9.26 -20.58 -10.10
CA ALA A 33 -7.99 -20.48 -9.42
C ALA A 33 -7.71 -19.03 -8.97
N PRO A 34 -7.08 -18.85 -7.79
CA PRO A 34 -6.67 -17.53 -7.34
C PRO A 34 -5.59 -16.93 -8.25
N ASP A 35 -5.53 -15.60 -8.27
CA ASP A 35 -4.39 -14.89 -8.82
C ASP A 35 -3.15 -15.02 -7.89
N GLU A 36 -2.01 -14.49 -8.33
CA GLU A 36 -0.78 -14.53 -7.55
C GLU A 36 -0.82 -13.46 -6.45
N ASN A 37 -1.17 -13.89 -5.22
CA ASN A 37 -1.12 -13.03 -4.04
C ASN A 37 0.24 -13.19 -3.36
N GLU A 38 1.01 -12.12 -3.31
CA GLU A 38 2.39 -12.15 -2.84
C GLU A 38 2.75 -10.96 -1.94
N VAL A 39 3.56 -11.22 -0.91
CA VAL A 39 4.32 -10.23 -0.16
C VAL A 39 5.79 -10.58 -0.30
N VAL A 40 6.50 -9.84 -1.12
CA VAL A 40 7.92 -10.06 -1.40
C VAL A 40 8.74 -9.54 -0.22
N ARG A 41 9.44 -10.45 0.49
CA ARG A 41 10.42 -10.04 1.50
C ARG A 41 11.68 -9.54 0.80
N ARG A 42 12.20 -8.44 1.29
CA ARG A 42 13.48 -7.94 0.79
C ARG A 42 14.62 -8.87 1.22
N SER A 43 15.35 -9.38 0.24
CA SER A 43 16.52 -10.25 0.48
C SER A 43 17.83 -9.48 0.54
N VAL A 44 17.86 -8.26 -0.02
CA VAL A 44 19.03 -7.36 -0.03
C VAL A 44 18.61 -6.06 0.67
N ALA A 45 19.51 -5.49 1.45
CA ALA A 45 19.25 -4.21 2.12
C ALA A 45 18.85 -3.13 1.10
N LEU A 46 17.94 -2.24 1.51
CA LEU A 46 17.60 -1.06 0.73
C LEU A 46 18.87 -0.23 0.49
N ASP A 47 19.18 0.08 -0.75
CA ASP A 47 20.37 0.87 -1.07
C ASP A 47 20.23 2.33 -0.60
N GLU A 48 21.37 2.98 -0.40
CA GLU A 48 21.41 4.34 0.15
C GLU A 48 20.76 5.37 -0.76
N ALA A 49 20.87 5.20 -2.08
CA ALA A 49 20.30 6.14 -3.05
C ALA A 49 18.76 6.06 -3.03
N THR A 50 18.19 4.86 -3.02
CA THR A 50 16.74 4.66 -2.92
C THR A 50 16.21 5.16 -1.58
N SER A 51 16.91 4.85 -0.48
CA SER A 51 16.54 5.33 0.86
C SER A 51 16.55 6.87 0.93
N ALA A 52 17.61 7.50 0.42
CA ALA A 52 17.71 8.97 0.34
C ALA A 52 16.63 9.55 -0.59
N GLY A 53 16.30 8.86 -1.69
CA GLY A 53 15.22 9.23 -2.59
C GLY A 53 13.85 9.28 -1.88
N LEU A 54 13.50 8.23 -1.12
CA LEU A 54 12.26 8.21 -0.33
C LEU A 54 12.19 9.36 0.68
N VAL A 55 13.28 9.58 1.42
CA VAL A 55 13.38 10.70 2.38
C VAL A 55 13.26 12.04 1.66
N GLY A 56 13.88 12.20 0.50
CA GLY A 56 13.79 13.39 -0.33
C GLY A 56 12.37 13.69 -0.85
N LEU A 57 11.55 12.66 -1.04
CA LEU A 57 10.12 12.78 -1.37
C LEU A 57 9.25 13.15 -0.16
N GLY A 58 9.79 13.12 1.06
CA GLY A 58 9.04 13.34 2.29
C GLY A 58 8.39 12.08 2.85
N ALA A 59 8.85 10.88 2.45
CA ALA A 59 8.38 9.63 3.05
C ALA A 59 8.69 9.58 4.56
N PRO A 60 7.70 9.23 5.41
CA PRO A 60 7.95 9.09 6.83
C PRO A 60 8.84 7.88 7.13
N GLY A 61 9.50 7.92 8.29
CA GLY A 61 10.44 6.88 8.71
C GLY A 61 9.82 5.48 8.76
N GLU A 62 8.54 5.38 9.05
CA GLU A 62 7.79 4.12 9.08
C GLU A 62 7.67 3.49 7.69
N LEU A 63 7.43 4.28 6.65
CA LEU A 63 7.40 3.79 5.27
C LEU A 63 8.80 3.37 4.80
N VAL A 64 9.84 4.14 5.13
CA VAL A 64 11.24 3.75 4.84
C VAL A 64 11.60 2.46 5.58
N GLY A 65 11.21 2.33 6.86
CA GLY A 65 11.41 1.12 7.66
C GLY A 65 10.66 -0.10 7.12
N PHE A 66 9.48 0.10 6.55
CA PHE A 66 8.74 -0.95 5.85
C PHE A 66 9.52 -1.46 4.64
N TYR A 67 10.03 -0.57 3.80
CA TYR A 67 10.82 -0.94 2.62
C TYR A 67 12.18 -1.57 2.95
N ALA A 68 12.67 -1.44 4.16
CA ALA A 68 13.85 -2.19 4.60
C ALA A 68 13.56 -3.70 4.78
N VAL A 69 12.28 -4.10 4.84
CA VAL A 69 11.82 -5.49 5.07
C VAL A 69 11.06 -6.03 3.88
N VAL A 70 10.23 -5.19 3.25
CA VAL A 70 9.30 -5.56 2.18
C VAL A 70 9.78 -4.97 0.86
N GLY A 71 9.85 -5.81 -0.17
CA GLY A 71 10.14 -5.40 -1.55
C GLY A 71 8.91 -4.80 -2.20
N GLU A 72 7.85 -5.56 -2.26
CA GLU A 72 6.56 -5.16 -2.85
C GLU A 72 5.41 -6.00 -2.27
N VAL A 73 4.17 -5.57 -2.52
CA VAL A 73 2.96 -6.31 -2.15
C VAL A 73 2.01 -6.35 -3.33
N SER A 74 1.53 -7.54 -3.68
CA SER A 74 0.51 -7.77 -4.70
C SER A 74 -0.57 -8.67 -4.11
N LEU A 75 -1.77 -8.16 -3.90
CA LEU A 75 -2.89 -8.85 -3.29
C LEU A 75 -4.15 -8.68 -4.16
N PRO A 76 -4.17 -9.22 -5.40
CA PRO A 76 -5.29 -9.04 -6.33
C PRO A 76 -6.62 -9.63 -5.81
N ASP A 77 -6.59 -10.69 -5.02
CA ASP A 77 -7.79 -11.38 -4.52
C ASP A 77 -8.27 -10.86 -3.16
N VAL A 78 -7.66 -9.82 -2.62
CA VAL A 78 -8.07 -9.20 -1.36
C VAL A 78 -8.93 -7.96 -1.65
N GLY A 79 -10.23 -8.05 -1.45
CA GLY A 79 -11.16 -6.96 -1.73
C GLY A 79 -11.19 -6.58 -3.22
N SER A 80 -10.85 -5.34 -3.53
CA SER A 80 -10.69 -4.86 -4.92
C SER A 80 -9.27 -4.98 -5.47
N GLY A 81 -8.38 -5.58 -4.71
CA GLY A 81 -6.95 -5.63 -4.95
C GLY A 81 -6.18 -4.55 -4.20
N TRP A 82 -4.97 -4.88 -3.72
CA TRP A 82 -4.06 -3.97 -3.03
C TRP A 82 -2.64 -4.19 -3.53
N PHE A 83 -2.00 -3.12 -3.98
CA PHE A 83 -0.67 -3.17 -4.57
C PHE A 83 0.20 -2.09 -3.93
N ILE A 84 1.32 -2.49 -3.31
CA ILE A 84 2.33 -1.57 -2.81
C ILE A 84 3.54 -1.72 -3.72
N ASP A 85 3.88 -0.64 -4.40
CA ASP A 85 5.00 -0.58 -5.34
C ASP A 85 6.33 -0.80 -4.59
N SER A 86 7.38 -1.25 -5.28
CA SER A 86 8.72 -1.33 -4.68
C SER A 86 9.25 0.07 -4.34
N ALA A 87 10.18 0.15 -3.39
CA ALA A 87 10.82 1.43 -3.03
C ALA A 87 11.48 2.10 -4.24
N GLU A 88 12.10 1.28 -5.09
CA GLU A 88 12.78 1.68 -6.32
C GLU A 88 11.78 2.30 -7.30
N ASP A 89 10.60 1.68 -7.47
CA ASP A 89 9.54 2.17 -8.34
C ASP A 89 8.90 3.45 -7.80
N VAL A 90 8.66 3.54 -6.49
CA VAL A 90 8.15 4.77 -5.85
C VAL A 90 9.06 5.95 -6.16
N VAL A 91 10.38 5.79 -5.99
CA VAL A 91 11.36 6.84 -6.28
C VAL A 91 11.43 7.14 -7.78
N ALA A 92 11.43 6.10 -8.62
CA ALA A 92 11.48 6.25 -10.09
C ALA A 92 10.23 6.95 -10.63
N PHE A 93 9.04 6.53 -10.22
CA PHE A 93 7.77 7.11 -10.66
C PHE A 93 7.62 8.58 -10.27
N ALA A 94 8.07 8.94 -9.06
CA ALA A 94 8.07 10.32 -8.61
C ALA A 94 9.06 11.18 -9.42
N ARG A 95 10.29 10.68 -9.63
CA ARG A 95 11.32 11.36 -10.44
C ARG A 95 10.88 11.57 -11.88
N ASP A 96 10.26 10.56 -12.48
CA ASP A 96 9.88 10.55 -13.89
C ASP A 96 8.50 11.23 -14.11
N GLY A 97 7.87 11.73 -13.03
CA GLY A 97 6.58 12.41 -13.09
C GLY A 97 5.41 11.51 -13.49
N VAL A 98 5.53 10.20 -13.24
CA VAL A 98 4.48 9.20 -13.52
C VAL A 98 3.41 9.18 -12.42
N ARG A 99 3.78 9.61 -11.22
CA ARG A 99 2.87 9.73 -10.07
C ARG A 99 2.76 11.18 -9.61
N PRO A 100 1.59 11.60 -9.06
CA PRO A 100 1.43 12.95 -8.56
C PRO A 100 2.30 13.20 -7.31
N ALA A 101 2.82 14.41 -7.21
CA ALA A 101 3.61 14.88 -6.07
C ALA A 101 2.77 15.65 -5.04
N GLY A 102 1.51 15.95 -5.34
CA GLY A 102 0.59 16.66 -4.47
C GLY A 102 -0.87 16.50 -4.89
N VAL A 103 -1.78 16.98 -4.06
CA VAL A 103 -3.23 16.99 -4.32
C VAL A 103 -3.70 18.43 -4.32
N SER A 104 -4.31 18.90 -5.40
CA SER A 104 -4.79 20.28 -5.49
C SER A 104 -6.11 20.47 -4.73
N GLY A 105 -6.18 21.55 -3.95
CA GLY A 105 -7.40 22.02 -3.29
C GLY A 105 -7.84 21.29 -2.04
N ALA A 106 -7.26 20.12 -1.74
CA ALA A 106 -7.71 19.27 -0.61
C ALA A 106 -6.63 18.99 0.42
N LEU A 107 -5.36 18.99 0.04
CA LEU A 107 -4.22 18.78 0.93
C LEU A 107 -3.15 19.84 0.68
N ASP A 108 -2.68 20.45 1.76
CA ASP A 108 -1.50 21.30 1.72
C ASP A 108 -0.24 20.42 1.80
N GLY A 109 0.77 20.74 0.98
CA GLY A 109 2.03 20.00 0.95
C GLY A 109 2.08 18.85 -0.04
N GLY A 110 3.20 18.11 0.00
CA GLY A 110 3.48 16.99 -0.89
C GLY A 110 2.87 15.68 -0.41
N ILE A 111 2.71 14.76 -1.36
CA ILE A 111 2.35 13.36 -1.10
C ILE A 111 3.40 12.44 -1.67
N VAL A 112 3.54 11.26 -1.07
CA VAL A 112 4.28 10.13 -1.62
C VAL A 112 3.27 9.06 -2.02
N VAL A 113 3.11 8.83 -3.32
CA VAL A 113 2.29 7.72 -3.82
C VAL A 113 3.13 6.46 -3.75
N PHE A 114 2.69 5.48 -2.98
CA PHE A 114 3.42 4.25 -2.70
C PHE A 114 2.71 2.98 -3.21
N GLY A 115 1.56 3.13 -3.87
CA GLY A 115 0.82 1.98 -4.40
C GLY A 115 -0.51 2.36 -5.02
N THR A 116 -1.30 1.32 -5.32
CA THR A 116 -2.62 1.44 -5.93
C THR A 116 -3.60 0.44 -5.32
N ASP A 117 -4.89 0.71 -5.46
CA ASP A 117 -5.93 -0.31 -5.32
C ASP A 117 -6.31 -0.88 -6.70
N GLY A 118 -6.93 -2.06 -6.73
CA GLY A 118 -7.39 -2.69 -7.98
C GLY A 118 -8.53 -1.94 -8.68
N GLY A 119 -9.09 -0.92 -8.04
CA GLY A 119 -10.14 -0.05 -8.60
C GLY A 119 -9.61 1.21 -9.28
N GLY A 120 -8.30 1.36 -9.43
CA GLY A 120 -7.66 2.53 -10.05
C GLY A 120 -7.39 3.69 -9.08
N GLY A 121 -7.61 3.50 -7.77
CA GLY A 121 -7.24 4.47 -6.75
C GLY A 121 -5.74 4.45 -6.47
N LEU A 122 -5.17 5.62 -6.12
CA LEU A 122 -3.78 5.73 -5.67
C LEU A 122 -3.72 5.68 -4.14
N LEU A 123 -2.73 4.97 -3.62
CA LEU A 123 -2.38 4.96 -2.20
C LEU A 123 -1.26 5.97 -1.95
N ALA A 124 -1.55 6.98 -1.16
CA ALA A 124 -0.61 8.07 -0.91
C ALA A 124 -0.49 8.37 0.58
N ILE A 125 0.71 8.78 1.00
CA ILE A 125 0.94 9.32 2.33
C ILE A 125 1.27 10.80 2.23
N ALA A 126 0.60 11.63 3.04
CA ALA A 126 0.85 13.06 3.04
C ALA A 126 2.00 13.42 3.98
N GLY A 127 2.96 14.20 3.49
CA GLY A 127 4.11 14.63 4.28
C GLY A 127 3.74 15.55 5.44
N VAL A 128 2.61 16.27 5.33
CA VAL A 128 2.19 17.28 6.32
C VAL A 128 1.62 16.66 7.60
N ASP A 129 0.90 15.58 7.52
CA ASP A 129 0.18 14.97 8.65
C ASP A 129 0.43 13.46 8.84
N GLY A 130 1.17 12.84 7.92
CA GLY A 130 1.50 11.41 7.95
C GLY A 130 0.34 10.47 7.66
N ARG A 131 -0.84 11.01 7.33
CA ARG A 131 -2.02 10.20 7.03
C ARG A 131 -1.88 9.47 5.72
N VAL A 132 -2.50 8.30 5.65
CA VAL A 132 -2.62 7.52 4.42
C VAL A 132 -3.98 7.77 3.79
N TYR A 133 -3.94 8.15 2.53
CA TYR A 133 -5.11 8.46 1.73
C TYR A 133 -5.25 7.50 0.56
N ARG A 134 -6.50 7.27 0.17
CA ARG A 134 -6.85 6.71 -1.12
C ARG A 134 -7.44 7.81 -2.00
N LEU A 135 -6.82 8.04 -3.14
CA LEU A 135 -7.23 9.05 -4.11
C LEU A 135 -7.99 8.36 -5.23
N ARG A 136 -9.25 8.77 -5.44
CA ARG A 136 -10.15 8.23 -6.48
C ARG A 136 -10.82 9.35 -7.24
N GLU A 137 -11.32 9.02 -8.43
CA GLU A 137 -12.17 9.92 -9.23
C GLU A 137 -11.57 11.28 -9.55
N GLY A 138 -10.23 11.36 -9.56
CA GLY A 138 -9.49 12.57 -9.87
C GLY A 138 -8.79 12.47 -11.21
N ALA A 139 -8.16 13.57 -11.59
CA ALA A 139 -7.33 13.68 -12.78
C ALA A 139 -5.88 13.98 -12.42
N PHE A 140 -4.95 13.30 -13.08
CA PHE A 140 -3.54 13.62 -12.96
C PHE A 140 -3.18 14.71 -13.97
N VAL A 141 -2.95 15.92 -13.47
CA VAL A 141 -2.64 17.09 -14.28
C VAL A 141 -1.25 17.60 -13.91
N LYS A 142 -0.32 17.49 -14.83
CA LYS A 142 1.12 17.78 -14.61
C LYS A 142 1.70 16.95 -13.48
N THR A 143 1.90 17.54 -12.30
CA THR A 143 2.46 16.90 -11.10
C THR A 143 1.45 16.85 -9.95
N MET A 144 0.20 17.28 -10.19
CA MET A 144 -0.85 17.34 -9.18
C MET A 144 -1.98 16.37 -9.49
N TYR A 145 -2.55 15.81 -8.45
CA TYR A 145 -3.80 15.07 -8.54
C TYR A 145 -4.96 16.01 -8.21
N GLU A 146 -5.78 16.29 -9.19
CA GLU A 146 -6.97 17.12 -9.03
C GLU A 146 -8.14 16.24 -8.66
N VAL A 147 -8.65 16.38 -7.45
CA VAL A 147 -9.75 15.58 -6.92
C VAL A 147 -10.67 16.46 -6.09
N GLU A 148 -11.96 16.18 -6.16
CA GLU A 148 -12.93 16.73 -5.22
C GLU A 148 -12.81 16.04 -3.85
N THR A 149 -13.31 16.68 -2.79
CA THR A 149 -13.21 16.15 -1.42
C THR A 149 -13.78 14.74 -1.27
N ALA A 150 -14.79 14.37 -2.07
CA ALA A 150 -15.37 13.03 -2.07
C ALA A 150 -14.42 11.93 -2.59
N GLY A 151 -13.47 12.29 -3.45
CA GLY A 151 -12.46 11.37 -3.97
C GLY A 151 -11.22 11.22 -3.09
N LEU A 152 -11.16 11.92 -1.94
CA LEU A 152 -10.08 11.88 -0.97
C LEU A 152 -10.53 11.12 0.28
N GLU A 153 -10.20 9.84 0.37
CA GLU A 153 -10.56 8.98 1.49
C GLU A 153 -9.36 8.79 2.43
N VAL A 154 -9.54 9.05 3.73
CA VAL A 154 -8.54 8.73 4.76
C VAL A 154 -8.64 7.25 5.10
N LEU A 155 -7.64 6.45 4.79
CA LEU A 155 -7.57 5.04 5.16
C LEU A 155 -7.01 4.83 6.57
N ALA A 156 -6.03 5.65 6.97
CA ALA A 156 -5.40 5.55 8.27
C ALA A 156 -4.76 6.87 8.71
N ALA A 157 -4.57 7.01 10.02
CA ALA A 157 -3.93 8.18 10.63
C ALA A 157 -2.41 8.20 10.46
N ASP A 158 -1.81 7.05 10.15
CA ASP A 158 -0.37 6.84 9.96
C ASP A 158 -0.12 5.56 9.14
N PHE A 159 1.12 5.33 8.74
CA PHE A 159 1.48 4.15 7.96
C PHE A 159 1.31 2.83 8.74
N PRO A 160 1.70 2.71 10.03
CA PRO A 160 1.36 1.53 10.84
C PRO A 160 -0.15 1.26 10.93
N GLY A 161 -0.96 2.30 11.00
CA GLY A 161 -2.42 2.18 10.93
C GLY A 161 -2.92 1.62 9.61
N PHE A 162 -2.29 2.03 8.51
CA PHE A 162 -2.58 1.47 7.19
C PHE A 162 -2.20 -0.02 7.09
N LEU A 163 -1.07 -0.43 7.64
CA LEU A 163 -0.70 -1.86 7.67
C LEU A 163 -1.72 -2.69 8.47
N ARG A 164 -2.24 -2.17 9.59
CA ARG A 164 -3.33 -2.83 10.33
C ARG A 164 -4.60 -2.91 9.49
N TYR A 165 -4.99 -1.79 8.87
CA TYR A 165 -6.14 -1.76 7.96
C TYR A 165 -6.02 -2.81 6.86
N LEU A 166 -4.86 -2.91 6.20
CA LEU A 166 -4.62 -3.90 5.15
C LEU A 166 -4.65 -5.35 5.70
N LEU A 167 -4.10 -5.58 6.88
CA LEU A 167 -4.19 -6.89 7.56
C LEU A 167 -5.64 -7.29 7.83
N ASP A 168 -6.50 -6.35 8.24
CA ASP A 168 -7.92 -6.58 8.45
C ASP A 168 -8.64 -6.93 7.12
N GLN A 169 -8.25 -6.30 6.00
CA GLN A 169 -8.76 -6.66 4.66
C GLN A 169 -8.38 -8.11 4.29
N VAL A 170 -7.13 -8.50 4.52
CA VAL A 170 -6.65 -9.87 4.27
C VAL A 170 -7.38 -10.87 5.17
N HIS A 171 -7.56 -10.53 6.45
CA HIS A 171 -8.30 -11.37 7.40
C HIS A 171 -9.77 -11.54 6.98
N ALA A 172 -10.42 -10.49 6.53
CA ALA A 172 -11.79 -10.53 6.03
C ALA A 172 -11.92 -11.42 4.77
N ALA A 173 -10.95 -11.34 3.85
CA ALA A 173 -10.91 -12.16 2.66
C ALA A 173 -10.65 -13.66 2.98
N ALA A 174 -9.82 -13.93 4.00
CA ALA A 174 -9.51 -15.29 4.44
C ALA A 174 -10.60 -15.92 5.36
N ALA A 175 -11.57 -15.13 5.81
CA ALA A 175 -12.63 -15.62 6.68
C ALA A 175 -13.51 -16.64 5.94
N PRO A 176 -13.92 -17.75 6.60
CA PRO A 176 -14.88 -18.70 6.01
C PRO A 176 -16.17 -17.97 5.68
N LEU A 177 -16.57 -17.99 4.42
CA LEU A 177 -17.88 -17.46 4.04
C LEU A 177 -19.00 -18.36 4.56
N PRO A 178 -20.17 -17.79 4.94
CA PRO A 178 -21.29 -18.59 5.38
C PRO A 178 -21.70 -19.56 4.28
N PRO A 179 -22.10 -20.79 4.61
CA PRO A 179 -22.56 -21.75 3.62
C PRO A 179 -23.69 -21.12 2.81
N THR A 180 -23.54 -21.17 1.48
CA THR A 180 -24.62 -20.80 0.56
C THR A 180 -25.83 -21.68 0.83
N ALA A 181 -26.94 -21.04 1.20
CA ALA A 181 -28.22 -21.73 1.44
C ALA A 181 -28.82 -22.26 0.14
#